data_fefea73be38ec3d3a30403de50688954
#
_entry.id   fefea73be38ec3d3a30403de50688954
#
_cell.length_a   1.000
_cell.length_b   1.000
_cell.length_c   1.000
_cell.angle_alpha   90.00
_cell.angle_beta   90.00
_cell.angle_gamma   90.00
#
_symmetry.space_group_name_H-M   'P 1'
#
loop_
_entity.id
_entity.type
_entity.pdbx_description
1 polymer ?
#
loop_
_entity_poly.entity_id
_entity_poly.type
_entity_poly.pdbx_seq_one_letter_code
_entity_poly.pdbx_strand_id
1 'polypeptide(L)'
;MTYQQITKYYYHYYVLISLFFFSISAASYIFWGDFSPTSTVKIVALIIATSLYALLLLYFLYLEKNQEWIIPRQWKRVHESPRLYALVIFPLLIITVLWFNLAGTLPMVWTYMTGKHQIVETSATVVKKHSRNTTFYSFQTIYSDIPIFRITLKEYEAYKNHQLKLQLTTRKSHFGTYILSIDEIQIATQNLANKS
;
A
#
# COMPACT_ATOMS: atom_id res chain seq x y z
N MET A 1 -38.73 -14.24 17.98
CA MET A 1 -37.29 -13.91 18.02
C MET A 1 -37.18 -12.45 18.40
N THR A 2 -36.64 -12.16 19.57
CA THR A 2 -36.48 -10.78 20.07
C THR A 2 -35.37 -10.09 19.28
N TYR A 3 -35.52 -8.78 19.02
CA TYR A 3 -34.57 -7.94 18.24
C TYR A 3 -33.11 -8.09 18.71
N GLN A 4 -32.89 -8.37 19.98
CA GLN A 4 -31.55 -8.66 20.56
C GLN A 4 -30.91 -9.98 20.08
N GLN A 5 -31.66 -10.97 19.63
CA GLN A 5 -31.11 -12.20 19.11
C GLN A 5 -30.63 -12.05 17.65
N ILE A 6 -31.21 -11.13 16.89
CA ILE A 6 -30.84 -10.90 15.49
C ILE A 6 -29.45 -10.23 15.40
N THR A 7 -29.11 -9.35 16.32
CA THR A 7 -27.84 -8.61 16.31
C THR A 7 -26.63 -9.45 16.72
N LYS A 8 -26.81 -10.47 17.54
CA LYS A 8 -25.70 -11.32 18.05
C LYS A 8 -24.96 -12.13 16.98
N TYR A 9 -25.59 -12.45 15.86
CA TYR A 9 -25.00 -13.33 14.84
C TYR A 9 -24.37 -12.61 13.64
N TYR A 10 -24.40 -11.28 13.62
CA TYR A 10 -23.99 -10.49 12.46
C TYR A 10 -22.64 -9.78 12.62
N TYR A 11 -21.78 -10.21 13.54
CA TYR A 11 -20.45 -9.61 13.79
C TYR A 11 -19.58 -9.56 12.53
N HIS A 12 -19.71 -10.51 11.62
CA HIS A 12 -19.00 -10.52 10.35
C HIS A 12 -19.31 -9.31 9.48
N TYR A 13 -20.52 -8.70 9.56
CA TYR A 13 -20.83 -7.49 8.80
C TYR A 13 -19.99 -6.30 9.24
N TYR A 14 -19.71 -6.15 10.53
CA TYR A 14 -18.83 -5.07 11.01
C TYR A 14 -17.42 -5.22 10.46
N VAL A 15 -16.90 -6.45 10.40
CA VAL A 15 -15.60 -6.73 9.82
C VAL A 15 -15.60 -6.45 8.32
N LEU A 16 -16.64 -6.87 7.58
CA LEU A 16 -16.75 -6.62 6.14
C LEU A 16 -16.85 -5.12 5.81
N ILE A 17 -17.65 -4.38 6.57
CA ILE A 17 -17.77 -2.92 6.40
C ILE A 17 -16.43 -2.24 6.68
N SER A 18 -15.77 -2.59 7.79
CA SER A 18 -14.46 -2.05 8.12
C SER A 18 -13.42 -2.39 7.05
N LEU A 19 -13.41 -3.62 6.57
CA LEU A 19 -12.52 -4.07 5.50
C LEU A 19 -12.77 -3.30 4.19
N PHE A 20 -14.02 -2.99 3.87
CA PHE A 20 -14.38 -2.17 2.71
C PHE A 20 -13.79 -0.77 2.82
N PHE A 21 -13.96 -0.08 3.95
CA PHE A 21 -13.38 1.25 4.17
C PHE A 21 -11.84 1.22 4.14
N PHE A 22 -11.21 0.24 4.78
CA PHE A 22 -9.77 0.06 4.73
C PHE A 22 -9.26 -0.25 3.32
N SER A 23 -10.05 -0.97 2.51
CA SER A 23 -9.69 -1.24 1.10
C SER A 23 -9.71 0.02 0.25
N ILE A 24 -10.70 0.90 0.45
CA ILE A 24 -10.74 2.22 -0.23
C ILE A 24 -9.53 3.07 0.19
N SER A 25 -9.23 3.11 1.48
CA SER A 25 -8.08 3.83 2.01
C SER A 25 -6.75 3.30 1.46
N ALA A 26 -6.57 1.97 1.40
CA ALA A 26 -5.40 1.34 0.80
C ALA A 26 -5.30 1.63 -0.71
N ALA A 27 -6.43 1.62 -1.43
CA ALA A 27 -6.47 1.99 -2.84
C ALA A 27 -6.04 3.44 -3.06
N SER A 28 -6.47 4.37 -2.20
CA SER A 28 -6.04 5.77 -2.26
C SER A 28 -4.52 5.90 -2.17
N TYR A 29 -3.87 5.16 -1.28
CA TYR A 29 -2.41 5.15 -1.19
C TYR A 29 -1.76 4.63 -2.48
N ILE A 30 -2.28 3.53 -3.04
CA ILE A 30 -1.70 2.89 -4.24
C ILE A 30 -1.83 3.80 -5.48
N PHE A 31 -2.95 4.52 -5.61
CA PHE A 31 -3.25 5.30 -6.83
C PHE A 31 -2.80 6.75 -6.77
N TRP A 32 -2.74 7.36 -5.59
CA TRP A 32 -2.49 8.80 -5.43
C TRP A 32 -1.37 9.13 -4.45
N GLY A 33 -0.76 8.11 -3.82
CA GLY A 33 0.24 8.35 -2.81
C GLY A 33 1.66 8.40 -3.38
N ASP A 34 2.26 9.59 -3.46
CA ASP A 34 3.69 9.77 -3.77
C ASP A 34 4.53 9.63 -2.49
N PHE A 35 4.33 8.54 -1.77
CA PHE A 35 4.94 8.29 -0.48
C PHE A 35 5.78 7.00 -0.48
N SER A 36 7.01 7.11 0.00
CA SER A 36 7.92 5.98 0.19
C SER A 36 8.13 5.73 1.69
N PRO A 37 7.52 4.68 2.26
CA PRO A 37 7.71 4.32 3.67
C PRO A 37 9.09 3.74 3.92
N THR A 38 9.65 3.95 5.11
CA THR A 38 10.92 3.32 5.52
C THR A 38 10.75 1.80 5.68
N SER A 39 11.85 1.05 5.50
CA SER A 39 11.84 -0.41 5.67
C SER A 39 11.38 -0.83 7.07
N THR A 40 11.76 -0.07 8.10
CA THR A 40 11.31 -0.31 9.48
C THR A 40 9.80 -0.21 9.59
N VAL A 41 9.17 0.81 9.00
CA VAL A 41 7.72 0.98 9.01
C VAL A 41 7.02 -0.18 8.31
N LYS A 42 7.54 -0.65 7.17
CA LYS A 42 7.00 -1.80 6.44
C LYS A 42 6.97 -3.06 7.31
N ILE A 43 8.08 -3.33 8.02
CA ILE A 43 8.22 -4.52 8.88
C ILE A 43 7.29 -4.41 10.11
N VAL A 44 7.32 -3.28 10.81
CA VAL A 44 6.47 -3.06 11.99
C VAL A 44 4.99 -3.14 11.63
N ALA A 45 4.59 -2.53 10.50
CA ALA A 45 3.23 -2.61 9.98
C ALA A 45 2.80 -4.06 9.70
N LEU A 46 3.69 -4.89 9.15
CA LEU A 46 3.40 -6.31 8.89
C LEU A 46 3.18 -7.09 10.20
N ILE A 47 4.03 -6.86 11.20
CA ILE A 47 3.89 -7.49 12.53
C ILE A 47 2.56 -7.09 13.16
N ILE A 48 2.22 -5.79 13.17
CA ILE A 48 0.96 -5.29 13.73
C ILE A 48 -0.23 -5.88 12.97
N ALA A 49 -0.23 -5.86 11.63
CA ALA A 49 -1.31 -6.40 10.81
C ALA A 49 -1.54 -7.89 11.08
N THR A 50 -0.47 -8.67 11.19
CA THR A 50 -0.55 -10.10 11.52
C THR A 50 -1.10 -10.34 12.92
N SER A 51 -0.66 -9.55 13.91
CA SER A 51 -1.15 -9.63 15.28
C SER A 51 -2.64 -9.28 15.38
N LEU A 52 -3.07 -8.22 14.68
CA LEU A 52 -4.49 -7.83 14.64
C LEU A 52 -5.35 -8.91 13.98
N TYR A 53 -4.86 -9.54 12.91
CA TYR A 53 -5.56 -10.68 12.30
C TYR A 53 -5.67 -11.86 13.27
N ALA A 54 -4.59 -12.21 13.98
CA ALA A 54 -4.60 -13.29 14.96
C ALA A 54 -5.61 -13.02 16.10
N LEU A 55 -5.66 -11.79 16.61
CA LEU A 55 -6.65 -11.38 17.62
C LEU A 55 -8.09 -11.47 17.08
N LEU A 56 -8.31 -11.03 15.85
CA LEU A 56 -9.61 -11.12 15.18
C LEU A 56 -10.04 -12.59 15.02
N LEU A 57 -9.13 -13.47 14.59
CA LEU A 57 -9.39 -14.90 14.45
C LEU A 57 -9.75 -15.53 15.80
N LEU A 58 -8.97 -15.26 16.84
CA LEU A 58 -9.24 -15.75 18.20
C LEU A 58 -10.59 -15.26 18.72
N TYR A 59 -10.93 -14.00 18.46
CA TYR A 59 -12.22 -13.43 18.84
C TYR A 59 -13.39 -14.15 18.13
N PHE A 60 -13.30 -14.43 16.84
CA PHE A 60 -14.34 -15.16 16.13
C PHE A 60 -14.44 -16.62 16.58
N LEU A 61 -13.32 -17.29 16.86
CA LEU A 61 -13.34 -18.63 17.44
C LEU A 61 -13.98 -18.66 18.84
N TYR A 62 -13.75 -17.63 19.66
CA TYR A 62 -14.41 -17.48 20.93
C TYR A 62 -15.93 -17.29 20.77
N LEU A 63 -16.38 -16.43 19.87
CA LEU A 63 -17.80 -16.21 19.58
C LEU A 63 -18.48 -17.47 19.04
N GLU A 64 -17.80 -18.23 18.17
CA GLU A 64 -18.30 -19.49 17.64
C GLU A 64 -18.48 -20.53 18.75
N LYS A 65 -17.47 -20.68 19.63
CA LYS A 65 -17.52 -21.61 20.79
C LYS A 65 -18.68 -21.29 21.71
N ASN A 66 -19.00 -20.00 21.94
CA ASN A 66 -20.08 -19.55 22.78
C ASN A 66 -21.45 -19.50 22.06
N GLN A 67 -21.52 -19.94 20.81
CA GLN A 67 -22.71 -19.86 19.96
C GLN A 67 -23.26 -18.43 19.80
N GLU A 68 -22.40 -17.43 19.94
CA GLU A 68 -22.74 -16.01 19.73
C GLU A 68 -22.59 -15.60 18.27
N TRP A 69 -21.84 -16.35 17.47
CA TRP A 69 -21.68 -16.18 16.04
C TRP A 69 -21.74 -17.53 15.32
N ILE A 70 -22.42 -17.54 14.18
CA ILE A 70 -22.54 -18.72 13.32
C ILE A 70 -22.08 -18.34 11.92
N ILE A 71 -21.29 -19.19 11.27
CA ILE A 71 -20.87 -18.98 9.89
C ILE A 71 -22.12 -18.89 9.00
N PRO A 72 -22.28 -17.80 8.21
CA PRO A 72 -23.46 -17.61 7.38
C PRO A 72 -23.69 -18.78 6.43
N ARG A 73 -24.91 -19.28 6.35
CA ARG A 73 -25.26 -20.42 5.45
C ARG A 73 -24.94 -20.15 3.97
N GLN A 74 -24.90 -18.88 3.58
CA GLN A 74 -24.54 -18.46 2.21
C GLN A 74 -23.06 -18.67 1.89
N TRP A 75 -22.19 -18.80 2.90
CA TRP A 75 -20.75 -19.02 2.75
C TRP A 75 -20.42 -20.51 2.59
N LYS A 76 -21.04 -21.18 1.60
CA LYS A 76 -20.88 -22.62 1.34
C LYS A 76 -19.41 -23.05 1.31
N ARG A 77 -18.57 -22.33 0.56
CA ARG A 77 -17.15 -22.63 0.43
C ARG A 77 -16.38 -22.56 1.76
N VAL A 78 -16.75 -21.63 2.64
CA VAL A 78 -16.14 -21.51 3.97
C VAL A 78 -16.54 -22.73 4.84
N HIS A 79 -17.78 -23.20 4.72
CA HIS A 79 -18.23 -24.41 5.40
C HIS A 79 -17.54 -25.68 4.90
N GLU A 80 -17.28 -25.79 3.59
CA GLU A 80 -16.59 -26.92 2.98
C GLU A 80 -15.12 -27.00 3.38
N SER A 81 -14.45 -25.85 3.55
CA SER A 81 -13.01 -25.78 3.80
C SER A 81 -12.64 -24.67 4.81
N PRO A 82 -13.15 -24.71 6.06
CA PRO A 82 -13.00 -23.62 7.02
C PRO A 82 -11.53 -23.32 7.35
N ARG A 83 -10.68 -24.36 7.43
CA ARG A 83 -9.24 -24.19 7.70
C ARG A 83 -8.52 -23.43 6.57
N LEU A 84 -8.83 -23.71 5.31
CA LEU A 84 -8.25 -23.02 4.16
C LEU A 84 -8.61 -21.53 4.20
N TYR A 85 -9.87 -21.19 4.48
CA TYR A 85 -10.30 -19.80 4.57
C TYR A 85 -9.70 -19.09 5.76
N ALA A 86 -9.71 -19.70 6.95
CA ALA A 86 -9.18 -19.07 8.16
C ALA A 86 -7.66 -18.94 8.17
N LEU A 87 -6.90 -19.87 7.55
CA LEU A 87 -5.43 -19.86 7.63
C LEU A 87 -4.75 -19.34 6.37
N VAL A 88 -5.44 -19.22 5.24
CA VAL A 88 -4.81 -18.80 3.97
C VAL A 88 -5.54 -17.61 3.36
N ILE A 89 -6.83 -17.74 3.05
CA ILE A 89 -7.54 -16.73 2.24
C ILE A 89 -7.80 -15.45 3.04
N PHE A 90 -8.38 -15.56 4.23
CA PHE A 90 -8.67 -14.40 5.07
C PHE A 90 -7.41 -13.69 5.57
N PRO A 91 -6.35 -14.39 6.07
CA PRO A 91 -5.12 -13.70 6.43
C PRO A 91 -4.49 -12.98 5.23
N LEU A 92 -4.41 -13.62 4.07
CA LEU A 92 -3.85 -12.98 2.88
C LEU A 92 -4.59 -11.67 2.54
N LEU A 93 -5.90 -11.66 2.58
CA LEU A 93 -6.71 -10.49 2.25
C LEU A 93 -6.64 -9.44 3.37
N ILE A 94 -6.92 -9.83 4.61
CA ILE A 94 -7.04 -8.88 5.73
C ILE A 94 -5.68 -8.29 6.10
N ILE A 95 -4.63 -9.12 6.19
CA ILE A 95 -3.27 -8.66 6.52
C ILE A 95 -2.78 -7.72 5.41
N THR A 96 -3.01 -8.03 4.14
CA THR A 96 -2.60 -7.16 3.03
C THR A 96 -3.28 -5.79 3.11
N VAL A 97 -4.59 -5.75 3.30
CA VAL A 97 -5.33 -4.48 3.43
C VAL A 97 -4.88 -3.67 4.64
N LEU A 98 -4.71 -4.32 5.80
CA LEU A 98 -4.21 -3.67 7.00
C LEU A 98 -2.77 -3.16 6.81
N TRP A 99 -1.91 -3.96 6.18
CA TRP A 99 -0.53 -3.59 5.93
C TRP A 99 -0.42 -2.35 5.03
N PHE A 100 -1.19 -2.26 3.94
CA PHE A 100 -1.21 -1.06 3.09
C PHE A 100 -1.67 0.18 3.84
N ASN A 101 -2.61 0.06 4.78
CA ASN A 101 -3.02 1.18 5.60
C ASN A 101 -1.95 1.57 6.63
N LEU A 102 -1.37 0.60 7.33
CA LEU A 102 -0.39 0.84 8.40
C LEU A 102 0.99 1.24 7.87
N ALA A 103 1.42 0.70 6.73
CA ALA A 103 2.70 1.05 6.11
C ALA A 103 2.60 2.20 5.12
N GLY A 104 1.43 2.42 4.51
CA GLY A 104 1.21 3.42 3.46
C GLY A 104 0.35 4.58 3.92
N THR A 105 -0.96 4.40 3.96
CA THR A 105 -1.93 5.50 4.12
C THR A 105 -1.72 6.32 5.39
N LEU A 106 -1.64 5.69 6.55
CA LEU A 106 -1.47 6.40 7.83
C LEU A 106 -0.13 7.15 7.92
N PRO A 107 1.03 6.51 7.63
CA PRO A 107 2.31 7.21 7.59
C PRO A 107 2.38 8.30 6.53
N MET A 108 1.74 8.12 5.38
CA MET A 108 1.65 9.12 4.32
C MET A 108 0.95 10.39 4.81
N VAL A 109 -0.26 10.25 5.37
CA VAL A 109 -1.03 11.39 5.92
C VAL A 109 -0.25 12.08 7.02
N TRP A 110 0.33 11.31 7.95
CA TRP A 110 1.16 11.87 9.01
C TRP A 110 2.36 12.66 8.46
N THR A 111 3.10 12.08 7.51
CA THR A 111 4.27 12.74 6.90
C THR A 111 3.87 13.98 6.11
N TYR A 112 2.73 13.95 5.44
CA TYR A 112 2.18 15.11 4.75
C TYR A 112 1.87 16.26 5.71
N MET A 113 1.34 15.97 6.91
CA MET A 113 0.98 17.00 7.90
C MET A 113 2.18 17.53 8.71
N THR A 114 3.08 16.63 9.12
CA THR A 114 4.14 16.96 10.11
C THR A 114 5.56 16.88 9.55
N GLY A 115 5.75 16.38 8.34
CA GLY A 115 7.07 16.20 7.72
C GLY A 115 7.77 17.52 7.44
N LYS A 116 9.09 17.53 7.62
CA LYS A 116 9.93 18.70 7.31
C LYS A 116 10.11 18.82 5.80
N HIS A 117 9.95 20.03 5.26
CA HIS A 117 10.26 20.32 3.87
C HIS A 117 11.75 20.15 3.60
N GLN A 118 12.07 19.44 2.52
CA GLN A 118 13.44 19.25 2.05
C GLN A 118 13.44 19.20 0.52
N ILE A 119 14.45 19.82 -0.07
CA ILE A 119 14.76 19.65 -1.50
C ILE A 119 15.83 18.56 -1.59
N VAL A 120 15.58 17.54 -2.39
CA VAL A 120 16.46 16.38 -2.53
C VAL A 120 16.77 16.15 -4.00
N GLU A 121 18.05 16.04 -4.32
CA GLU A 121 18.48 15.58 -5.63
C GLU A 121 18.58 14.05 -5.65
N THR A 122 18.04 13.44 -6.66
CA THR A 122 18.08 11.98 -6.84
C THR A 122 18.32 11.61 -8.29
N SER A 123 18.97 10.49 -8.49
CA SER A 123 19.07 9.91 -9.83
C SER A 123 17.79 9.19 -10.20
N ALA A 124 17.41 9.29 -11.47
CA ALA A 124 16.25 8.61 -12.00
C ALA A 124 16.54 7.98 -13.36
N THR A 125 15.80 6.95 -13.66
CA THR A 125 15.72 6.33 -14.98
C THR A 125 14.26 6.28 -15.42
N VAL A 126 14.00 6.34 -16.70
CA VAL A 126 12.64 6.14 -17.21
C VAL A 126 12.38 4.67 -17.48
N VAL A 127 11.22 4.20 -17.04
CA VAL A 127 10.83 2.78 -17.16
C VAL A 127 9.49 2.69 -17.89
N LYS A 128 9.43 1.72 -18.80
CA LYS A 128 8.19 1.32 -19.48
C LYS A 128 7.66 0.07 -18.80
N LYS A 129 6.45 0.14 -18.24
CA LYS A 129 5.75 -1.03 -17.68
C LYS A 129 4.54 -1.36 -18.54
N HIS A 130 4.44 -2.63 -18.91
CA HIS A 130 3.30 -3.14 -19.67
C HIS A 130 2.37 -3.90 -18.72
N SER A 131 1.08 -3.54 -18.74
CA SER A 131 0.04 -4.25 -18.01
C SER A 131 -1.05 -4.59 -19.01
N ARG A 132 -1.52 -5.82 -19.03
CA ARG A 132 -2.49 -6.46 -19.97
C ARG A 132 -2.95 -5.61 -21.17
N ASN A 133 -3.54 -4.42 -20.94
CA ASN A 133 -4.10 -3.55 -22.00
C ASN A 133 -3.55 -2.12 -21.98
N THR A 134 -2.63 -1.79 -21.08
CA THR A 134 -2.12 -0.41 -20.95
C THR A 134 -0.61 -0.40 -20.75
N THR A 135 0.04 0.56 -21.40
CA THR A 135 1.47 0.82 -21.20
C THR A 135 1.61 2.08 -20.35
N PHE A 136 2.36 1.98 -19.26
CA PHE A 136 2.68 3.10 -18.39
C PHE A 136 4.14 3.45 -18.53
N TYR A 137 4.41 4.74 -18.54
CA TYR A 137 5.76 5.30 -18.51
C TYR A 137 5.92 6.06 -17.19
N SER A 138 7.06 5.89 -16.53
CA SER A 138 7.29 6.52 -15.23
C SER A 138 8.77 6.74 -14.98
N PHE A 139 9.10 7.72 -14.11
CA PHE A 139 10.41 7.80 -13.51
C PHE A 139 10.54 6.73 -12.42
N GLN A 140 11.68 6.07 -12.40
CA GLN A 140 12.08 5.18 -11.30
C GLN A 140 13.19 5.86 -10.53
N THR A 141 12.94 6.12 -9.25
CA THR A 141 13.90 6.69 -8.31
C THR A 141 14.08 5.76 -7.12
N ILE A 142 15.09 6.03 -6.28
CA ILE A 142 15.30 5.31 -5.02
C ILE A 142 14.15 5.52 -4.01
N TYR A 143 13.33 6.55 -4.19
CA TYR A 143 12.23 6.90 -3.27
C TYR A 143 10.90 6.25 -3.63
N SER A 144 10.76 5.62 -4.80
CA SER A 144 9.50 5.00 -5.19
C SER A 144 9.67 3.51 -5.46
N ASP A 145 9.19 2.69 -4.55
CA ASP A 145 9.00 1.25 -4.79
C ASP A 145 7.87 1.01 -5.82
N ILE A 146 6.96 1.97 -5.93
CA ILE A 146 5.88 2.00 -6.92
C ILE A 146 6.18 3.15 -7.87
N PRO A 147 6.19 2.93 -9.20
CA PRO A 147 6.44 4.00 -10.17
C PRO A 147 5.23 4.93 -10.24
N ILE A 148 5.22 5.94 -9.37
CA ILE A 148 4.10 6.86 -9.20
C ILE A 148 4.21 8.05 -10.15
N PHE A 149 5.44 8.45 -10.51
CA PHE A 149 5.66 9.52 -11.46
C PHE A 149 5.36 9.07 -12.89
N ARG A 150 4.09 9.17 -13.27
CA ARG A 150 3.66 8.89 -14.64
C ARG A 150 4.12 10.01 -15.56
N ILE A 151 4.70 9.62 -16.69
CA ILE A 151 5.13 10.52 -17.76
C ILE A 151 4.44 10.14 -19.06
N THR A 152 4.41 11.09 -19.98
CA THR A 152 3.87 10.88 -21.32
C THR A 152 4.81 10.04 -22.19
N LEU A 153 4.30 9.46 -23.27
CA LEU A 153 5.13 8.77 -24.25
C LEU A 153 6.23 9.69 -24.82
N LYS A 154 5.90 10.96 -25.06
CA LYS A 154 6.83 11.95 -25.61
C LYS A 154 8.01 12.20 -24.64
N GLU A 155 7.73 12.34 -23.37
CA GLU A 155 8.77 12.50 -22.32
C GLU A 155 9.60 11.21 -22.17
N TYR A 156 8.94 10.04 -22.23
CA TYR A 156 9.66 8.77 -22.20
C TYR A 156 10.65 8.66 -23.35
N GLU A 157 10.25 8.99 -24.58
CA GLU A 157 11.13 8.92 -25.74
C GLU A 157 12.29 9.92 -25.66
N ALA A 158 12.05 11.09 -25.07
CA ALA A 158 13.10 12.09 -24.84
C ALA A 158 14.15 11.62 -23.83
N TYR A 159 13.76 10.83 -22.82
CA TYR A 159 14.63 10.50 -21.68
C TYR A 159 15.07 9.03 -21.62
N LYS A 160 14.53 8.13 -22.47
CA LYS A 160 14.72 6.66 -22.37
C LYS A 160 16.17 6.17 -22.35
N ASN A 161 17.11 6.93 -22.89
CA ASN A 161 18.53 6.55 -22.99
C ASN A 161 19.44 7.38 -22.07
N HIS A 162 18.85 8.18 -21.18
CA HIS A 162 19.60 9.09 -20.34
C HIS A 162 19.44 8.73 -18.86
N GLN A 163 20.51 8.87 -18.10
CA GLN A 163 20.41 9.02 -16.66
C GLN A 163 19.97 10.45 -16.35
N LEU A 164 19.00 10.56 -15.48
CA LEU A 164 18.42 11.85 -15.11
C LEU A 164 18.81 12.18 -13.67
N LYS A 165 18.99 13.46 -13.40
CA LYS A 165 18.99 14.02 -12.04
C LYS A 165 17.66 14.75 -11.87
N LEU A 166 16.91 14.34 -10.86
CA LEU A 166 15.66 14.99 -10.48
C LEU A 166 15.88 15.80 -9.22
N GLN A 167 15.42 17.02 -9.21
CA GLN A 167 15.28 17.80 -8.00
C GLN A 167 13.83 17.68 -7.52
N LEU A 168 13.66 17.11 -6.32
CA LEU A 168 12.37 16.80 -5.74
C LEU A 168 12.13 17.67 -4.52
N THR A 169 10.98 18.36 -4.46
CA THR A 169 10.48 18.90 -3.20
C THR A 169 9.75 17.80 -2.43
N THR A 170 10.22 17.53 -1.23
CA THR A 170 9.74 16.43 -0.39
C THR A 170 9.38 16.89 1.01
N ARG A 171 8.54 16.10 1.67
CA ARG A 171 8.36 16.15 3.13
C ARG A 171 8.88 14.85 3.73
N LYS A 172 9.78 14.97 4.70
CA LYS A 172 10.40 13.82 5.37
C LYS A 172 10.00 13.74 6.82
N SER A 173 9.64 12.54 7.26
CA SER A 173 9.39 12.16 8.66
C SER A 173 10.13 10.89 9.03
N HIS A 174 9.98 10.42 10.28
CA HIS A 174 10.49 9.11 10.70
C HIS A 174 9.81 7.94 9.98
N PHE A 175 8.62 8.15 9.46
CA PHE A 175 7.84 7.10 8.79
C PHE A 175 8.19 6.93 7.32
N GLY A 176 8.71 7.98 6.68
CA GLY A 176 9.04 7.94 5.25
C GLY A 176 9.20 9.32 4.63
N THR A 177 9.20 9.32 3.30
CA THR A 177 9.33 10.53 2.49
C THR A 177 8.12 10.67 1.58
N TYR A 178 7.43 11.80 1.68
CA TYR A 178 6.34 12.18 0.78
C TYR A 178 6.87 13.17 -0.27
N ILE A 179 6.62 12.90 -1.54
CA ILE A 179 7.09 13.72 -2.64
C ILE A 179 5.96 14.67 -3.05
N LEU A 180 6.26 15.97 -3.03
CA LEU A 180 5.30 17.02 -3.35
C LEU A 180 5.32 17.37 -4.84
N SER A 181 6.53 17.56 -5.39
CA SER A 181 6.73 17.96 -6.78
C SER A 181 8.09 17.53 -7.31
N ILE A 182 8.18 17.46 -8.62
CA ILE A 182 9.44 17.41 -9.35
C ILE A 182 9.69 18.84 -9.83
N ASP A 183 10.71 19.49 -9.29
CA ASP A 183 10.98 20.89 -9.57
C ASP A 183 11.87 21.06 -10.80
N GLU A 184 12.82 20.13 -10.99
CA GLU A 184 13.76 20.19 -12.11
C GLU A 184 14.14 18.79 -12.59
N ILE A 185 14.30 18.65 -13.92
CA ILE A 185 14.76 17.44 -14.58
C ILE A 185 16.00 17.81 -15.39
N GLN A 186 17.15 17.29 -14.98
CA GLN A 186 18.41 17.47 -15.69
C GLN A 186 18.88 16.15 -16.28
N ILE A 187 19.37 16.18 -17.52
CA ILE A 187 20.05 15.02 -18.10
C ILE A 187 21.44 14.97 -17.48
N ALA A 188 21.74 13.87 -16.77
CA ALA A 188 23.08 13.66 -16.26
C ALA A 188 24.03 13.49 -17.46
N THR A 189 24.86 14.48 -17.71
CA THR A 189 25.90 14.38 -18.72
C THR A 189 26.83 13.24 -18.28
N GLN A 190 26.84 12.13 -19.01
CA GLN A 190 27.89 11.12 -18.83
C GLN A 190 29.20 11.83 -19.15
N ASN A 191 29.97 12.15 -18.12
CA ASN A 191 31.40 12.38 -18.29
C ASN A 191 31.99 11.06 -18.80
N LEU A 192 31.99 10.89 -20.10
CA LEU A 192 32.88 9.97 -20.80
C LEU A 192 34.31 10.55 -20.66
N ALA A 193 34.79 10.69 -19.43
CA ALA A 193 36.14 11.00 -19.14
C ALA A 193 36.91 9.68 -19.17
N ASN A 194 37.51 9.44 -20.34
CA ASN A 194 38.80 8.77 -20.53
C ASN A 194 39.07 7.51 -19.70
N LYS A 195 38.82 6.36 -20.32
CA LYS A 195 39.78 5.28 -20.25
C LYS A 195 40.51 5.26 -21.61
N SER A 196 41.51 6.08 -21.75
CA SER A 196 42.64 5.85 -22.64
C SER A 196 43.74 5.12 -21.83
#